data_08667af2344b91420b142d1860e10595
#
_entry.id   08667af2344b91420b142d1860e10595
#
_cell.length_a   1.000
_cell.length_b   1.000
_cell.length_c   1.000
_cell.angle_alpha   90.00
_cell.angle_beta   90.00
_cell.angle_gamma   90.00
#
_symmetry.space_group_name_H-M   'P 1'
#
loop_
_entity.id
_entity.type
_entity.pdbx_description
1 polymer ?
#
loop_
_entity_poly.entity_id
_entity_poly.type
_entity_poly.pdbx_seq_one_letter_code
_entity_poly.pdbx_strand_id
1 'polypeptide(L)'
;IRTGLRHTPMGKVMPDYDRLITCMSASKTFNLAGLMHSNIIIRDAEERARFQDRDKNIGAVNPLSIAAHKAAYEHGGPWLEQLKAYVDGNLALVDQFLKENIPGAKFTIPESTYFAWVDLREVLPEVEDLPDFFANKAGVLLEGGDGLFVGNARGHIRLNLAMPRATVQIGLERIAEAIRKEKAGAQRRG
;
A
#
# COMPACT_ATOMS: atom_id res chain seq x y z
N ILE A 1 2.88 -9.39 2.79
CA ILE A 1 2.17 -10.54 2.18
C ILE A 1 1.13 -11.08 3.15
N ARG A 2 0.02 -11.63 2.68
CA ARG A 2 -1.09 -12.12 3.51
C ARG A 2 -0.74 -13.38 4.28
N THR A 3 -1.53 -13.66 5.31
CA THR A 3 -1.42 -14.89 6.11
C THR A 3 -1.56 -16.12 5.19
N GLY A 4 -0.67 -17.08 5.37
CA GLY A 4 -0.64 -18.32 4.57
C GLY A 4 0.01 -18.21 3.19
N LEU A 5 0.28 -17.01 2.68
CA LEU A 5 0.98 -16.81 1.41
C LEU A 5 2.48 -16.60 1.60
N ARG A 6 3.26 -16.94 0.60
CA ARG A 6 4.72 -16.76 0.57
C ARG A 6 5.15 -15.87 -0.58
N HIS A 7 6.02 -14.92 -0.28
CA HIS A 7 6.72 -14.13 -1.29
C HIS A 7 7.77 -15.01 -2.01
N THR A 8 7.84 -14.88 -3.33
CA THR A 8 8.91 -15.51 -4.12
C THR A 8 9.93 -14.44 -4.48
N PRO A 9 11.13 -14.44 -3.85
CA PRO A 9 12.19 -13.47 -4.17
C PRO A 9 12.70 -13.67 -5.61
N MET A 10 13.06 -12.57 -6.28
CA MET A 10 13.59 -12.64 -7.65
C MET A 10 14.83 -13.53 -7.75
N GLY A 11 15.69 -13.55 -6.74
CA GLY A 11 16.85 -14.43 -6.70
C GLY A 11 16.53 -15.94 -6.70
N LYS A 12 15.28 -16.33 -6.34
CA LYS A 12 14.81 -17.70 -6.47
C LYS A 12 14.31 -18.01 -7.89
N VAL A 13 13.74 -17.00 -8.55
CA VAL A 13 13.23 -17.12 -9.93
C VAL A 13 14.36 -17.07 -10.94
N MET A 14 15.41 -16.32 -10.66
CA MET A 14 16.59 -16.13 -11.51
C MET A 14 17.87 -16.45 -10.72
N PRO A 15 18.12 -17.73 -10.37
CA PRO A 15 19.22 -18.10 -9.47
C PRO A 15 20.59 -17.84 -10.11
N ASP A 16 20.71 -17.97 -11.43
CA ASP A 16 21.97 -17.86 -12.17
C ASP A 16 22.19 -16.45 -12.79
N TYR A 17 21.33 -15.47 -12.46
CA TYR A 17 21.46 -14.10 -12.95
C TYR A 17 22.27 -13.26 -11.98
N ASP A 18 23.59 -13.11 -12.24
CA ASP A 18 24.53 -12.44 -11.36
C ASP A 18 24.32 -10.92 -11.30
N ARG A 19 23.73 -10.31 -12.33
CA ARG A 19 23.46 -8.86 -12.37
C ARG A 19 22.24 -8.44 -11.54
N LEU A 20 21.66 -9.33 -10.73
CA LEU A 20 20.52 -9.04 -9.88
C LEU A 20 20.95 -8.15 -8.70
N ILE A 21 20.34 -6.99 -8.61
CA ILE A 21 20.41 -6.09 -7.45
C ILE A 21 19.07 -6.16 -6.71
N THR A 22 19.11 -6.59 -5.46
CA THR A 22 17.92 -6.67 -4.62
C THR A 22 17.94 -5.56 -3.58
N CYS A 23 16.95 -4.67 -3.64
CA CYS A 23 16.76 -3.62 -2.64
C CYS A 23 15.59 -4.01 -1.73
N MET A 24 15.81 -4.01 -0.42
CA MET A 24 14.79 -4.37 0.57
C MET A 24 14.91 -3.52 1.83
N SER A 25 13.79 -3.34 2.52
CA SER A 25 13.75 -2.59 3.75
C SER A 25 12.66 -3.12 4.70
N ALA A 26 12.90 -3.00 5.99
CA ALA A 26 11.90 -3.23 7.03
C ALA A 26 10.91 -2.06 7.19
N SER A 27 11.10 -0.96 6.47
CA SER A 27 10.34 0.30 6.63
C SER A 27 8.84 0.12 6.57
N LYS A 28 8.33 -0.62 5.59
CA LYS A 28 6.89 -0.81 5.41
C LYS A 28 6.34 -1.93 6.28
N THR A 29 7.08 -3.02 6.41
CA THR A 29 6.66 -4.19 7.19
C THR A 29 6.54 -3.88 8.69
N PHE A 30 7.50 -3.12 9.23
CA PHE A 30 7.60 -2.84 10.67
C PHE A 30 7.36 -1.36 11.01
N ASN A 31 6.80 -0.57 10.09
CA ASN A 31 6.51 0.85 10.29
C ASN A 31 7.74 1.68 10.70
N LEU A 32 8.88 1.42 10.09
CA LEU A 32 10.17 2.06 10.39
C LEU A 32 10.61 3.05 9.31
N ALA A 33 9.69 3.59 8.51
CA ALA A 33 10.02 4.46 7.38
C ALA A 33 10.80 5.73 7.80
N GLY A 34 10.49 6.29 8.96
CA GLY A 34 11.20 7.46 9.51
C GLY A 34 12.69 7.23 9.81
N LEU A 35 13.13 5.98 9.89
CA LEU A 35 14.53 5.62 10.10
C LEU A 35 15.34 5.56 8.80
N MET A 36 14.71 5.71 7.63
CA MET A 36 15.33 5.87 6.30
C MET A 36 16.49 4.87 6.06
N HIS A 37 16.22 3.56 6.23
CA HIS A 37 17.22 2.51 6.05
C HIS A 37 16.73 1.45 5.07
N SER A 38 17.64 1.00 4.19
CA SER A 38 17.42 -0.13 3.28
C SER A 38 18.67 -0.97 3.15
N ASN A 39 18.51 -2.21 2.71
CA ASN A 39 19.58 -3.13 2.41
C ASN A 39 19.65 -3.31 0.89
N ILE A 40 20.85 -3.22 0.33
CA ILE A 40 21.13 -3.47 -1.07
C ILE A 40 22.00 -4.72 -1.16
N ILE A 41 21.50 -5.75 -1.82
CA ILE A 41 22.15 -7.04 -1.95
C ILE A 41 22.60 -7.19 -3.40
N ILE A 42 23.91 -7.24 -3.61
CA ILE A 42 24.57 -7.41 -4.91
C ILE A 42 25.45 -8.64 -4.81
N ARG A 43 25.09 -9.72 -5.50
CA ARG A 43 25.84 -10.99 -5.44
C ARG A 43 27.18 -10.88 -6.16
N ASP A 44 27.16 -10.33 -7.38
CA ASP A 44 28.37 -10.15 -8.18
C ASP A 44 29.35 -9.19 -7.48
N ALA A 45 30.62 -9.62 -7.37
CA ALA A 45 31.64 -8.88 -6.64
C ALA A 45 32.11 -7.61 -7.40
N GLU A 46 32.15 -7.67 -8.73
CA GLU A 46 32.56 -6.54 -9.56
C GLU A 46 31.48 -5.45 -9.56
N GLU A 47 30.21 -5.84 -9.75
CA GLU A 47 29.10 -4.90 -9.68
C GLU A 47 28.97 -4.29 -8.27
N ARG A 48 29.21 -5.07 -7.22
CA ARG A 48 29.23 -4.55 -5.85
C ARG A 48 30.35 -3.54 -5.63
N ALA A 49 31.55 -3.80 -6.16
CA ALA A 49 32.65 -2.87 -6.08
C ALA A 49 32.37 -1.57 -6.86
N ARG A 50 31.79 -1.67 -8.05
CA ARG A 50 31.35 -0.50 -8.84
C ARG A 50 30.30 0.32 -8.10
N PHE A 51 29.35 -0.34 -7.47
CA PHE A 51 28.34 0.34 -6.65
C PHE A 51 29.00 1.09 -5.49
N GLN A 52 29.85 0.43 -4.73
CA GLN A 52 30.55 1.03 -3.58
C GLN A 52 31.46 2.19 -3.98
N ASP A 53 32.11 2.13 -5.14
CA ASP A 53 32.94 3.22 -5.64
C ASP A 53 32.15 4.49 -5.98
N ARG A 54 30.96 4.30 -6.55
CA ARG A 54 30.04 5.42 -6.85
C ARG A 54 29.34 5.97 -5.60
N ASP A 55 29.15 5.15 -4.61
CA ASP A 55 28.39 5.42 -3.39
C ASP A 55 29.19 6.15 -2.30
N LYS A 56 30.42 6.52 -2.58
CA LYS A 56 31.34 7.20 -1.63
C LYS A 56 30.76 8.50 -1.04
N ASN A 57 29.72 9.06 -1.64
CA ASN A 57 29.05 10.28 -1.23
C ASN A 57 27.70 10.06 -0.52
N ILE A 58 27.24 8.83 -0.37
CA ILE A 58 26.06 8.55 0.45
C ILE A 58 26.48 8.60 1.91
N GLY A 59 25.87 9.47 2.67
CA GLY A 59 26.23 9.73 4.07
C GLY A 59 26.18 8.46 4.93
N ALA A 60 26.84 8.52 6.08
CA ALA A 60 26.87 7.41 7.04
C ALA A 60 25.46 6.98 7.44
N VAL A 61 25.20 5.67 7.47
CA VAL A 61 23.94 5.12 7.96
C VAL A 61 23.81 5.39 9.46
N ASN A 62 22.64 5.87 9.87
CA ASN A 62 22.35 6.12 11.29
C ASN A 62 22.41 4.80 12.09
N PRO A 63 23.24 4.70 13.14
CA PRO A 63 23.35 3.49 13.96
C PRO A 63 22.04 3.03 14.58
N LEU A 64 21.14 3.96 14.94
CA LEU A 64 19.82 3.63 15.47
C LEU A 64 18.94 2.94 14.42
N SER A 65 19.07 3.34 13.16
CA SER A 65 18.37 2.68 12.06
C SER A 65 18.84 1.24 11.88
N ILE A 66 20.15 0.99 11.97
CA ILE A 66 20.72 -0.37 11.90
C ILE A 66 20.20 -1.22 13.07
N ALA A 67 20.28 -0.69 14.30
CA ALA A 67 19.82 -1.39 15.50
C ALA A 67 18.33 -1.74 15.43
N ALA A 68 17.49 -0.80 14.98
CA ALA A 68 16.04 -1.01 14.84
C ALA A 68 15.72 -2.07 13.77
N HIS A 69 16.40 -2.03 12.61
CA HIS A 69 16.19 -3.03 11.56
C HIS A 69 16.63 -4.42 12.02
N LYS A 70 17.77 -4.52 12.70
CA LYS A 70 18.25 -5.77 13.28
C LYS A 70 17.23 -6.34 14.26
N ALA A 71 16.77 -5.54 15.22
CA ALA A 71 15.78 -5.94 16.21
C ALA A 71 14.44 -6.38 15.55
N ALA A 72 13.99 -5.66 14.51
CA ALA A 72 12.78 -6.02 13.77
C ALA A 72 12.88 -7.40 13.10
N TYR A 73 14.01 -7.70 12.47
CA TYR A 73 14.22 -9.02 11.84
C TYR A 73 14.44 -10.14 12.85
N GLU A 74 15.13 -9.89 13.96
CA GLU A 74 15.44 -10.90 14.97
C GLU A 74 14.25 -11.21 15.89
N HIS A 75 13.44 -10.21 16.22
CA HIS A 75 12.42 -10.31 17.26
C HIS A 75 11.00 -9.93 16.83
N GLY A 76 10.84 -9.30 15.66
CA GLY A 76 9.56 -8.78 15.18
C GLY A 76 8.58 -9.83 14.64
N GLY A 77 8.96 -11.11 14.54
CA GLY A 77 8.12 -12.16 13.95
C GLY A 77 6.73 -12.26 14.56
N PRO A 78 6.58 -12.43 15.89
CA PRO A 78 5.27 -12.56 16.53
C PRO A 78 4.37 -11.33 16.33
N TRP A 79 4.95 -10.14 16.35
CA TRP A 79 4.22 -8.88 16.05
C TRP A 79 3.74 -8.86 14.60
N LEU A 80 4.60 -9.26 13.66
CA LEU A 80 4.26 -9.30 12.24
C LEU A 80 3.10 -10.26 11.94
N GLU A 81 3.07 -11.43 12.55
CA GLU A 81 1.97 -12.38 12.35
C GLU A 81 0.64 -11.83 12.87
N GLN A 82 0.64 -11.14 14.01
CA GLN A 82 -0.55 -10.45 14.51
C GLN A 82 -0.99 -9.31 13.57
N LEU A 83 -0.05 -8.50 13.06
CA LEU A 83 -0.33 -7.44 12.11
C LEU A 83 -0.95 -8.00 10.81
N LYS A 84 -0.40 -9.09 10.28
CA LYS A 84 -0.93 -9.74 9.07
C LYS A 84 -2.39 -10.17 9.26
N ALA A 85 -2.69 -10.85 10.36
CA ALA A 85 -4.05 -11.25 10.68
C ALA A 85 -5.00 -10.04 10.84
N TYR A 86 -4.50 -8.96 11.45
CA TYR A 86 -5.28 -7.74 11.61
C TYR A 86 -5.60 -7.05 10.28
N VAL A 87 -4.60 -6.94 9.40
CA VAL A 87 -4.77 -6.35 8.05
C VAL A 87 -5.66 -7.24 7.17
N ASP A 88 -5.53 -8.57 7.26
CA ASP A 88 -6.42 -9.50 6.58
C ASP A 88 -7.89 -9.26 6.98
N GLY A 89 -8.16 -9.03 8.26
CA GLY A 89 -9.48 -8.66 8.75
C GLY A 89 -9.98 -7.31 8.22
N ASN A 90 -9.10 -6.33 8.07
CA ASN A 90 -9.45 -5.04 7.48
C ASN A 90 -9.76 -5.16 5.97
N LEU A 91 -9.00 -5.99 5.24
CA LEU A 91 -9.28 -6.27 3.82
C LEU A 91 -10.64 -6.95 3.63
N ALA A 92 -10.97 -7.92 4.48
CA ALA A 92 -12.27 -8.58 4.45
C ALA A 92 -13.43 -7.62 4.80
N LEU A 93 -13.22 -6.73 5.77
CA LEU A 93 -14.18 -5.67 6.12
C LEU A 93 -14.48 -4.76 4.92
N VAL A 94 -13.41 -4.31 4.21
CA VAL A 94 -13.57 -3.46 3.02
C VAL A 94 -14.33 -4.18 1.92
N ASP A 95 -13.98 -5.43 1.63
CA ASP A 95 -14.64 -6.24 0.61
C ASP A 95 -16.14 -6.41 0.88
N GLN A 96 -16.49 -6.77 2.11
CA GLN A 96 -17.87 -6.89 2.53
C GLN A 96 -18.60 -5.55 2.47
N PHE A 97 -18.02 -4.50 3.02
CA PHE A 97 -18.63 -3.17 3.07
C PHE A 97 -18.95 -2.63 1.67
N LEU A 98 -18.00 -2.75 0.73
CA LEU A 98 -18.18 -2.28 -0.64
C LEU A 98 -19.34 -3.02 -1.33
N LYS A 99 -19.42 -4.35 -1.18
CA LYS A 99 -20.50 -5.16 -1.75
C LYS A 99 -21.87 -4.78 -1.23
N GLU A 100 -21.96 -4.48 0.06
CA GLU A 100 -23.22 -4.16 0.72
C GLU A 100 -23.67 -2.70 0.52
N ASN A 101 -22.72 -1.76 0.48
CA ASN A 101 -23.05 -0.33 0.59
C ASN A 101 -22.72 0.50 -0.64
N ILE A 102 -21.88 0.00 -1.57
CA ILE A 102 -21.47 0.74 -2.78
C ILE A 102 -21.61 -0.17 -4.01
N PRO A 103 -22.84 -0.45 -4.47
CA PRO A 103 -23.04 -1.26 -5.66
C PRO A 103 -22.34 -0.65 -6.89
N GLY A 104 -21.61 -1.49 -7.63
CA GLY A 104 -20.81 -1.09 -8.78
C GLY A 104 -19.33 -0.80 -8.44
N ALA A 105 -18.95 -0.69 -7.17
CA ALA A 105 -17.53 -0.68 -6.79
C ALA A 105 -16.91 -2.06 -7.02
N LYS A 106 -15.69 -2.07 -7.61
CA LYS A 106 -14.96 -3.31 -7.86
C LYS A 106 -13.69 -3.35 -7.01
N PHE A 107 -13.55 -4.40 -6.24
CA PHE A 107 -12.39 -4.65 -5.39
C PHE A 107 -12.05 -6.13 -5.38
N THR A 108 -10.78 -6.43 -5.48
CA THR A 108 -10.24 -7.79 -5.29
C THR A 108 -9.23 -7.75 -4.16
N ILE A 109 -9.41 -8.60 -3.15
CA ILE A 109 -8.48 -8.68 -2.04
C ILE A 109 -7.10 -9.11 -2.58
N PRO A 110 -6.05 -8.28 -2.41
CA PRO A 110 -4.73 -8.57 -2.96
C PRO A 110 -4.00 -9.68 -2.19
N GLU A 111 -3.09 -10.37 -2.84
CA GLU A 111 -2.22 -11.38 -2.21
C GLU A 111 -1.16 -10.78 -1.28
N SER A 112 -0.89 -9.49 -1.43
CA SER A 112 0.08 -8.76 -0.62
C SER A 112 -0.34 -7.30 -0.44
N THR A 113 0.40 -6.57 0.33
CA THR A 113 0.17 -5.19 0.72
C THR A 113 -0.94 -5.01 1.78
N TYR A 114 -1.05 -3.81 2.26
CA TYR A 114 -2.10 -3.34 3.16
C TYR A 114 -2.96 -2.25 2.49
N PHE A 115 -2.96 -2.24 1.15
CA PHE A 115 -3.76 -1.31 0.38
C PHE A 115 -4.97 -2.01 -0.24
N ALA A 116 -6.13 -1.34 -0.22
CA ALA A 116 -7.24 -1.67 -1.08
C ALA A 116 -7.20 -0.75 -2.31
N TRP A 117 -7.14 -1.36 -3.49
CA TRP A 117 -7.26 -0.68 -4.77
C TRP A 117 -8.69 -0.88 -5.27
N VAL A 118 -9.48 0.19 -5.28
CA VAL A 118 -10.92 0.14 -5.56
C VAL A 118 -11.24 0.89 -6.84
N ASP A 119 -11.91 0.22 -7.76
CA ASP A 119 -12.44 0.79 -9.00
C ASP A 119 -13.84 1.37 -8.76
N LEU A 120 -13.99 2.66 -8.98
CA LEU A 120 -15.24 3.42 -8.83
C LEU A 120 -15.77 4.00 -10.15
N ARG A 121 -15.23 3.58 -11.30
CA ARG A 121 -15.61 4.11 -12.62
C ARG A 121 -17.10 3.99 -12.93
N GLU A 122 -17.73 2.90 -12.49
CA GLU A 122 -19.18 2.70 -12.64
C GLU A 122 -20.01 3.41 -11.55
N VAL A 123 -19.35 3.79 -10.44
CA VAL A 123 -20.02 4.41 -9.29
C VAL A 123 -20.09 5.93 -9.42
N LEU A 124 -18.99 6.53 -9.86
CA LEU A 124 -18.80 7.98 -10.01
C LEU A 124 -18.16 8.31 -11.37
N PRO A 125 -18.83 8.03 -12.51
CA PRO A 125 -18.26 8.17 -13.85
C PRO A 125 -17.90 9.62 -14.21
N GLU A 126 -18.63 10.60 -13.64
CA GLU A 126 -18.48 12.02 -13.94
C GLU A 126 -17.46 12.73 -13.02
N VAL A 127 -16.94 12.04 -12.01
CA VAL A 127 -15.97 12.63 -11.07
C VAL A 127 -14.56 12.39 -11.60
N GLU A 128 -13.89 13.46 -12.04
CA GLU A 128 -12.55 13.37 -12.62
C GLU A 128 -11.47 13.15 -11.55
N ASP A 129 -11.54 13.90 -10.43
CA ASP A 129 -10.58 13.85 -9.34
C ASP A 129 -11.23 13.25 -8.08
N LEU A 130 -11.13 11.92 -7.92
CA LEU A 130 -11.67 11.21 -6.77
C LEU A 130 -10.97 11.58 -5.44
N PRO A 131 -9.65 11.75 -5.36
CA PRO A 131 -8.97 12.26 -4.16
C PRO A 131 -9.53 13.60 -3.67
N ASP A 132 -9.64 14.59 -4.56
CA ASP A 132 -10.23 15.89 -4.21
C ASP A 132 -11.70 15.78 -3.80
N PHE A 133 -12.47 15.00 -4.55
CA PHE A 133 -13.88 14.74 -4.22
C PHE A 133 -14.04 14.17 -2.80
N PHE A 134 -13.31 13.12 -2.44
CA PHE A 134 -13.45 12.50 -1.12
C PHE A 134 -12.86 13.36 -0.01
N ALA A 135 -11.80 14.13 -0.27
CA ALA A 135 -11.28 15.10 0.70
C ALA A 135 -12.35 16.14 1.05
N ASN A 136 -13.01 16.73 0.06
CA ASN A 136 -13.97 17.80 0.25
C ASN A 136 -15.37 17.34 0.65
N LYS A 137 -15.84 16.18 0.15
CA LYS A 137 -17.21 15.70 0.39
C LYS A 137 -17.33 14.67 1.52
N ALA A 138 -16.25 13.94 1.80
CA ALA A 138 -16.24 12.92 2.85
C ALA A 138 -15.30 13.27 4.03
N GLY A 139 -14.39 14.22 3.86
CA GLY A 139 -13.33 14.47 4.83
C GLY A 139 -12.39 13.26 4.97
N VAL A 140 -12.17 12.54 3.86
CA VAL A 140 -11.29 11.36 3.79
C VAL A 140 -10.15 11.66 2.83
N LEU A 141 -8.93 11.72 3.36
CA LEU A 141 -7.72 11.83 2.55
C LEU A 141 -7.31 10.44 2.07
N LEU A 142 -7.27 10.26 0.77
CA LEU A 142 -6.89 9.02 0.11
C LEU A 142 -6.08 9.32 -1.15
N GLU A 143 -5.48 8.29 -1.72
CA GLU A 143 -4.73 8.40 -2.97
C GLU A 143 -5.53 7.78 -4.11
N GLY A 144 -5.31 8.27 -5.33
CA GLY A 144 -5.97 7.73 -6.53
C GLY A 144 -5.70 8.55 -7.77
N GLY A 145 -6.30 8.11 -8.88
CA GLY A 145 -6.25 8.81 -10.14
C GLY A 145 -4.89 8.81 -10.82
N ASP A 146 -4.85 9.45 -12.00
CA ASP A 146 -3.66 9.50 -12.87
C ASP A 146 -2.60 10.50 -12.37
N GLY A 147 -2.94 11.37 -11.42
CA GLY A 147 -2.00 12.33 -10.84
C GLY A 147 -0.89 11.71 -10.00
N LEU A 148 -1.13 10.54 -9.43
CA LEU A 148 -0.17 9.83 -8.58
C LEU A 148 0.30 8.50 -9.21
N PHE A 149 -0.49 7.88 -10.05
CA PHE A 149 -0.22 6.56 -10.61
C PHE A 149 -0.07 6.63 -12.13
N VAL A 150 0.85 5.84 -12.66
CA VAL A 150 1.10 5.73 -14.10
C VAL A 150 0.12 4.72 -14.72
N GLY A 151 -0.40 5.05 -15.89
CA GLY A 151 -1.24 4.15 -16.67
C GLY A 151 -2.72 4.37 -16.44
N ASN A 152 -3.48 3.30 -16.19
CA ASN A 152 -4.95 3.33 -16.16
C ASN A 152 -5.49 3.44 -14.72
N ALA A 153 -5.19 4.54 -14.04
CA ALA A 153 -5.58 4.76 -12.65
C ALA A 153 -6.82 5.68 -12.48
N ARG A 154 -7.31 6.29 -13.57
CA ARG A 154 -8.51 7.13 -13.55
C ARG A 154 -9.69 6.34 -12.98
N GLY A 155 -10.44 6.97 -12.08
CA GLY A 155 -11.60 6.36 -11.44
C GLY A 155 -11.27 5.30 -10.38
N HIS A 156 -10.01 5.20 -9.97
CA HIS A 156 -9.57 4.31 -8.90
C HIS A 156 -9.13 5.09 -7.67
N ILE A 157 -9.32 4.48 -6.51
CA ILE A 157 -8.80 4.98 -5.23
C ILE A 157 -7.97 3.92 -4.53
N ARG A 158 -6.99 4.37 -3.74
CA ARG A 158 -6.18 3.53 -2.88
C ARG A 158 -6.42 3.86 -1.42
N LEU A 159 -6.93 2.89 -0.66
CA LEU A 159 -7.13 3.00 0.77
C LEU A 159 -5.99 2.32 1.53
N ASN A 160 -5.44 3.00 2.52
CA ASN A 160 -4.47 2.42 3.44
C ASN A 160 -5.22 1.73 4.58
N LEU A 161 -5.03 0.42 4.73
CA LEU A 161 -5.71 -0.41 5.73
C LEU A 161 -4.81 -0.80 6.92
N ALA A 162 -3.56 -0.33 6.94
CA ALA A 162 -2.66 -0.50 8.08
C ALA A 162 -2.95 0.54 9.17
N MET A 163 -4.21 0.58 9.62
CA MET A 163 -4.70 1.50 10.65
C MET A 163 -5.78 0.83 11.51
N PRO A 164 -6.19 1.45 12.63
CA PRO A 164 -7.24 0.89 13.49
C PRO A 164 -8.53 0.60 12.70
N ARG A 165 -9.13 -0.56 12.93
CA ARG A 165 -10.35 -0.99 12.23
C ARG A 165 -11.50 0.01 12.33
N ALA A 166 -11.66 0.63 13.49
CA ALA A 166 -12.66 1.68 13.69
C ALA A 166 -12.45 2.89 12.76
N THR A 167 -11.19 3.27 12.50
CA THR A 167 -10.85 4.35 11.57
C THR A 167 -11.18 3.95 10.13
N VAL A 168 -10.87 2.70 9.74
CA VAL A 168 -11.25 2.16 8.42
C VAL A 168 -12.77 2.19 8.25
N GLN A 169 -13.51 1.71 9.24
CA GLN A 169 -14.98 1.69 9.23
C GLN A 169 -15.57 3.10 9.05
N ILE A 170 -15.13 4.07 9.85
CA ILE A 170 -15.57 5.47 9.74
C ILE A 170 -15.26 6.04 8.36
N GLY A 171 -14.06 5.75 7.81
CA GLY A 171 -13.69 6.19 6.46
C GLY A 171 -14.60 5.64 5.38
N LEU A 172 -14.92 4.34 5.45
CA LEU A 172 -15.82 3.68 4.51
C LEU A 172 -17.26 4.25 4.57
N GLU A 173 -17.79 4.49 5.77
CA GLU A 173 -19.12 5.08 5.99
C GLU A 173 -19.19 6.49 5.38
N ARG A 174 -18.17 7.32 5.59
CA ARG A 174 -18.08 8.66 5.01
C ARG A 174 -17.98 8.63 3.49
N ILE A 175 -17.20 7.71 2.93
CA ILE A 175 -17.10 7.48 1.48
C ILE A 175 -18.48 7.12 0.91
N ALA A 176 -19.15 6.14 1.50
CA ALA A 176 -20.48 5.71 1.04
C ALA A 176 -21.52 6.83 1.12
N GLU A 177 -21.50 7.64 2.18
CA GLU A 177 -22.39 8.78 2.33
C GLU A 177 -22.15 9.87 1.28
N ALA A 178 -20.89 10.19 0.98
CA ALA A 178 -20.53 11.14 -0.07
C ALA A 178 -21.02 10.68 -1.45
N ILE A 179 -20.84 9.39 -1.76
CA ILE A 179 -21.31 8.78 -3.00
C ILE A 179 -22.86 8.87 -3.09
N ARG A 180 -23.57 8.55 -2.03
CA ARG A 180 -25.05 8.64 -2.02
C ARG A 180 -25.53 10.07 -2.28
N LYS A 181 -24.92 11.05 -1.65
CA LYS A 181 -25.25 12.47 -1.85
C LYS A 181 -25.01 12.93 -3.28
N GLU A 182 -23.89 12.54 -3.88
CA GLU A 182 -23.57 12.91 -5.26
C GLU A 182 -24.55 12.31 -6.25
N LYS A 183 -24.87 11.01 -6.11
CA LYS A 183 -25.87 10.35 -6.96
C LYS A 183 -27.25 10.98 -6.83
N ALA A 184 -27.70 11.31 -5.62
CA ALA A 184 -28.98 11.99 -5.40
C ALA A 184 -28.99 13.42 -5.98
N GLY A 185 -27.86 14.12 -5.95
CA GLY A 185 -27.71 15.44 -6.58
C GLY A 185 -27.71 15.36 -8.10
N ALA A 186 -27.09 14.35 -8.71
CA ALA A 186 -27.11 14.14 -10.15
C ALA A 186 -28.53 13.85 -10.69
N GLN A 187 -29.31 13.01 -9.99
CA GLN A 187 -30.69 12.70 -10.35
C GLN A 187 -31.63 13.90 -10.31
N ARG A 188 -31.31 14.95 -9.54
CA ARG A 188 -32.15 16.18 -9.47
C ARG A 188 -31.78 17.21 -10.55
N ARG A 189 -30.65 17.03 -11.23
CA ARG A 189 -30.16 17.94 -12.28
C ARG A 189 -30.47 17.46 -13.71
N GLY A 190 -30.88 16.21 -13.88
CA GLY A 190 -31.31 15.62 -15.15
C GLY A 190 -32.84 15.48 -15.20
#